data_c91621b0fdb51fc414bc6793081d1138
#
_entry.id   c91621b0fdb51fc414bc6793081d1138
#
_cell.length_a   1.000
_cell.length_b   1.000
_cell.length_c   1.000
_cell.angle_alpha   90.00
_cell.angle_beta   90.00
_cell.angle_gamma   90.00
#
_symmetry.space_group_name_H-M   'P 1'
#
loop_
_entity.id
_entity.type
_entity.pdbx_description
1 polymer ?
#
loop_
_entity_poly.entity_id
_entity_poly.type
_entity_poly.pdbx_seq_one_letter_code
_entity_poly.pdbx_strand_id
1 'polypeptide(L)'
;MTSKPVILITGGNRGLVHEALKVPVSTKRYHLVVAARSQQKADDAMKTISSEAVSDSAEFIPVIINLENDDSIFTAAKIIKEKFVYLDVLVDSAGINRSPNKNATFRENYQSVFETSVFGVSVMNDTFLPLIRASKHPRRRIVTVTSGLGMFGVALTETSLYNIWKYQIPVYRNSKSAVNILSTVNTIMLRDENIPTVLVKPGYCRTAFGGYSGHKDAELGGKVIARAAVEGENKDLFLKIIDDEGKHAEFGW
;
A
#
# COMPACT_ATOMS: atom_id res chain seq x y z
N MET A 1 -16.55 -9.51 23.44
CA MET A 1 -16.45 -8.29 22.58
C MET A 1 -15.36 -8.57 21.57
N THR A 2 -15.64 -8.50 20.27
CA THR A 2 -14.61 -8.62 19.24
C THR A 2 -13.70 -7.40 19.33
N SER A 3 -12.39 -7.61 19.48
CA SER A 3 -11.40 -6.52 19.47
C SER A 3 -11.50 -5.74 18.15
N LYS A 4 -11.24 -4.42 18.20
CA LYS A 4 -11.18 -3.60 17.00
C LYS A 4 -10.04 -4.09 16.10
N PRO A 5 -10.26 -4.30 14.79
CA PRO A 5 -9.18 -4.67 13.90
C PRO A 5 -8.06 -3.62 13.83
N VAL A 6 -6.82 -4.06 13.73
CA VAL A 6 -5.61 -3.24 13.64
C VAL A 6 -5.11 -3.23 12.19
N ILE A 7 -5.06 -2.07 11.60
CA ILE A 7 -4.60 -1.87 10.21
C ILE A 7 -3.40 -0.93 10.21
N LEU A 8 -2.27 -1.39 9.70
CA LEU A 8 -1.09 -0.55 9.45
C LEU A 8 -1.07 -0.13 7.99
N ILE A 9 -0.92 1.17 7.75
CA ILE A 9 -0.83 1.70 6.38
C ILE A 9 0.38 2.61 6.22
N THR A 10 1.21 2.36 5.20
CA THR A 10 2.39 3.16 4.88
C THR A 10 2.06 4.29 3.91
N GLY A 11 2.74 5.44 4.04
CA GLY A 11 2.55 6.60 3.16
C GLY A 11 1.35 7.47 3.52
N GLY A 12 0.89 7.46 4.79
CA GLY A 12 -0.35 8.08 5.26
C GLY A 12 -0.42 9.62 5.23
N ASN A 13 0.69 10.29 4.99
CA ASN A 13 0.75 11.74 5.11
C ASN A 13 0.25 12.53 3.88
N ARG A 14 -0.13 11.87 2.78
CA ARG A 14 -0.64 12.52 1.56
C ARG A 14 -1.18 11.53 0.52
N GLY A 15 -1.82 12.10 -0.52
CA GLY A 15 -2.21 11.35 -1.71
C GLY A 15 -3.28 10.29 -1.44
N LEU A 16 -3.17 9.15 -2.09
CA LEU A 16 -4.20 8.11 -2.06
C LEU A 16 -4.47 7.55 -0.68
N VAL A 17 -3.44 7.41 0.16
CA VAL A 17 -3.62 6.90 1.53
C VAL A 17 -4.41 7.88 2.38
N HIS A 18 -4.11 9.17 2.26
CA HIS A 18 -4.88 10.21 2.95
C HIS A 18 -6.37 10.14 2.57
N GLU A 19 -6.68 9.97 1.29
CA GLU A 19 -8.06 9.76 0.82
C GLU A 19 -8.64 8.41 1.30
N ALA A 20 -7.84 7.35 1.36
CA ALA A 20 -8.28 6.06 1.88
C ALA A 20 -8.69 6.13 3.35
N LEU A 21 -8.00 6.96 4.14
CA LEU A 21 -8.31 7.15 5.56
C LEU A 21 -9.63 7.90 5.81
N LYS A 22 -10.13 8.65 4.81
CA LYS A 22 -11.41 9.38 4.88
C LYS A 22 -12.62 8.48 4.57
N VAL A 23 -12.40 7.33 3.97
CA VAL A 23 -13.50 6.46 3.54
C VAL A 23 -14.11 5.77 4.76
N PRO A 24 -15.39 5.98 5.09
CA PRO A 24 -16.08 5.19 6.08
C PRO A 24 -16.36 3.79 5.52
N VAL A 25 -15.43 2.86 5.76
CA VAL A 25 -15.46 1.54 5.11
C VAL A 25 -16.42 0.56 5.79
N SER A 26 -16.85 0.85 7.00
CA SER A 26 -17.89 0.09 7.70
C SER A 26 -18.29 0.78 9.01
N THR A 27 -19.36 0.31 9.64
CA THR A 27 -19.75 0.67 11.00
C THR A 27 -18.79 0.13 12.08
N LYS A 28 -17.76 -0.62 11.70
CA LYS A 28 -16.76 -1.17 12.61
C LYS A 28 -15.71 -0.12 12.93
N ARG A 29 -15.38 -0.02 14.21
CA ARG A 29 -14.25 0.81 14.66
C ARG A 29 -12.95 0.06 14.40
N TYR A 30 -11.92 0.79 13.92
CA TYR A 30 -10.59 0.28 13.63
C TYR A 30 -9.54 1.00 14.46
N HIS A 31 -8.40 0.33 14.71
CA HIS A 31 -7.15 0.99 15.03
C HIS A 31 -6.38 1.19 13.72
N LEU A 32 -6.27 2.42 13.26
CA LEU A 32 -5.54 2.78 12.05
C LEU A 32 -4.16 3.28 12.42
N VAL A 33 -3.16 2.43 12.25
CA VAL A 33 -1.75 2.78 12.46
C VAL A 33 -1.24 3.43 11.18
N VAL A 34 -1.00 4.74 11.25
CA VAL A 34 -0.63 5.56 10.08
C VAL A 34 0.87 5.79 10.10
N ALA A 35 1.58 5.15 9.17
CA ALA A 35 3.02 5.27 9.08
C ALA A 35 3.46 6.45 8.22
N ALA A 36 4.42 7.22 8.74
CA ALA A 36 5.10 8.31 8.06
C ALA A 36 6.62 8.19 8.26
N ARG A 37 7.42 8.71 7.31
CA ARG A 37 8.88 8.56 7.33
C ARG A 37 9.62 9.42 8.37
N SER A 38 8.93 10.34 9.04
CA SER A 38 9.50 11.19 10.10
C SER A 38 8.40 11.67 11.03
N GLN A 39 8.78 12.09 12.25
CA GLN A 39 7.85 12.64 13.23
C GLN A 39 7.06 13.82 12.68
N GLN A 40 7.72 14.78 12.04
CA GLN A 40 7.04 15.94 11.41
C GLN A 40 5.94 15.50 10.43
N LYS A 41 6.21 14.48 9.60
CA LYS A 41 5.22 13.96 8.64
C LYS A 41 4.10 13.20 9.30
N ALA A 42 4.36 12.54 10.42
CA ALA A 42 3.34 11.90 11.23
C ALA A 42 2.42 12.96 11.85
N ASP A 43 2.99 14.00 12.44
CA ASP A 43 2.25 15.10 13.07
C ASP A 43 1.40 15.87 12.03
N ASP A 44 1.96 16.13 10.84
CA ASP A 44 1.23 16.75 9.73
C ASP A 44 0.03 15.87 9.30
N ALA A 45 0.24 14.57 9.17
CA ALA A 45 -0.84 13.63 8.84
C ALA A 45 -1.95 13.63 9.88
N MET A 46 -1.59 13.56 11.15
CA MET A 46 -2.56 13.55 12.26
C MET A 46 -3.37 14.85 12.34
N LYS A 47 -2.73 16.02 12.14
CA LYS A 47 -3.42 17.31 12.09
C LYS A 47 -4.46 17.34 10.97
N THR A 48 -4.08 16.90 9.76
CA THR A 48 -4.98 16.91 8.60
C THR A 48 -6.15 15.95 8.81
N ILE A 49 -5.89 14.73 9.29
CA ILE A 49 -6.94 13.75 9.59
C ILE A 49 -7.93 14.31 10.62
N SER A 50 -7.45 14.93 11.69
CA SER A 50 -8.30 15.50 12.74
C SER A 50 -9.13 16.69 12.25
N SER A 51 -8.61 17.52 11.33
CA SER A 51 -9.32 18.69 10.82
C SER A 51 -10.41 18.37 9.80
N GLU A 52 -10.32 17.22 9.14
CA GLU A 52 -11.25 16.82 8.06
C GLU A 52 -12.44 15.98 8.54
N ALA A 53 -12.69 15.91 9.88
CA ALA A 53 -13.76 15.14 10.49
C ALA A 53 -13.85 13.71 9.97
N VAL A 54 -12.69 13.06 9.84
CA VAL A 54 -12.60 11.68 9.40
C VAL A 54 -13.29 10.80 10.43
N SER A 55 -14.34 10.18 9.98
CA SER A 55 -15.16 9.14 10.63
C SER A 55 -14.86 8.84 12.12
N ASP A 56 -15.82 9.06 13.01
CA ASP A 56 -15.81 8.60 14.43
C ASP A 56 -15.60 7.08 14.59
N SER A 57 -15.43 6.35 13.46
CA SER A 57 -15.31 4.90 13.42
C SER A 57 -13.88 4.38 13.63
N ALA A 58 -12.86 5.23 13.53
CA ALA A 58 -11.45 4.82 13.61
C ALA A 58 -10.67 5.57 14.70
N GLU A 59 -9.72 4.89 15.34
CA GLU A 59 -8.70 5.47 16.20
C GLU A 59 -7.38 5.53 15.41
N PHE A 60 -6.84 6.74 15.21
CA PHE A 60 -5.62 6.96 14.45
C PHE A 60 -4.40 6.98 15.36
N ILE A 61 -3.39 6.22 14.98
CA ILE A 61 -2.15 6.04 15.76
C ILE A 61 -0.97 6.30 14.84
N PRO A 62 -0.20 7.36 15.05
CA PRO A 62 0.97 7.63 14.25
C PRO A 62 2.12 6.68 14.60
N VAL A 63 2.88 6.27 13.59
CA VAL A 63 4.12 5.51 13.75
C VAL A 63 5.15 5.97 12.73
N ILE A 64 6.43 5.91 13.09
CA ILE A 64 7.51 6.29 12.18
C ILE A 64 8.03 5.06 11.46
N ILE A 65 7.91 5.04 10.13
CA ILE A 65 8.48 4.02 9.25
C ILE A 65 9.14 4.71 8.08
N ASN A 66 10.46 4.56 7.98
CA ASN A 66 11.24 4.90 6.80
C ASN A 66 11.61 3.60 6.09
N LEU A 67 11.08 3.37 4.89
CA LEU A 67 11.29 2.14 4.11
C LEU A 67 12.74 1.94 3.64
N GLU A 68 13.59 2.96 3.74
CA GLU A 68 15.02 2.91 3.44
C GLU A 68 15.87 2.64 4.70
N ASN A 69 15.24 2.28 5.83
CA ASN A 69 15.92 2.04 7.10
C ASN A 69 15.22 0.90 7.87
N ASP A 70 15.86 -0.25 7.89
CA ASP A 70 15.34 -1.46 8.52
C ASP A 70 15.12 -1.29 10.04
N ASP A 71 16.02 -0.58 10.74
CA ASP A 71 15.86 -0.31 12.18
C ASP A 71 14.56 0.48 12.47
N SER A 72 14.19 1.39 11.57
CA SER A 72 12.91 2.10 11.65
C SER A 72 11.73 1.15 11.54
N ILE A 73 11.80 0.18 10.62
CA ILE A 73 10.76 -0.84 10.40
C ILE A 73 10.67 -1.75 11.63
N PHE A 74 11.80 -2.26 12.13
CA PHE A 74 11.86 -3.13 13.32
C PHE A 74 11.34 -2.43 14.57
N THR A 75 11.70 -1.14 14.76
CA THR A 75 11.21 -0.34 15.88
C THR A 75 9.69 -0.18 15.84
N ALA A 76 9.14 0.11 14.65
CA ALA A 76 7.71 0.22 14.46
C ALA A 76 6.98 -1.11 14.75
N ALA A 77 7.52 -2.23 14.30
CA ALA A 77 6.96 -3.55 14.59
C ALA A 77 6.96 -3.86 16.10
N LYS A 78 8.01 -3.48 16.81
CA LYS A 78 8.10 -3.61 18.27
C LYS A 78 7.01 -2.78 18.97
N ILE A 79 6.82 -1.52 18.58
CA ILE A 79 5.77 -0.65 19.13
C ILE A 79 4.38 -1.25 18.91
N ILE A 80 4.09 -1.75 17.70
CA ILE A 80 2.81 -2.37 17.38
C ILE A 80 2.61 -3.66 18.16
N LYS A 81 3.67 -4.49 18.30
CA LYS A 81 3.62 -5.70 19.10
C LYS A 81 3.35 -5.43 20.57
N GLU A 82 3.97 -4.42 21.15
CA GLU A 82 3.77 -4.04 22.55
C GLU A 82 2.36 -3.49 22.79
N LYS A 83 1.79 -2.77 21.83
CA LYS A 83 0.46 -2.15 21.97
C LYS A 83 -0.69 -3.10 21.66
N PHE A 84 -0.56 -3.96 20.64
CA PHE A 84 -1.67 -4.75 20.10
C PHE A 84 -1.43 -6.26 20.09
N VAL A 85 -0.17 -6.71 20.17
CA VAL A 85 0.25 -8.12 20.07
C VAL A 85 0.07 -8.73 18.67
N TYR A 86 -0.81 -8.19 17.84
CA TYR A 86 -1.15 -8.67 16.49
C TYR A 86 -1.33 -7.50 15.51
N LEU A 87 -1.35 -7.83 14.23
CA LEU A 87 -1.74 -6.95 13.13
C LEU A 87 -2.72 -7.69 12.22
N ASP A 88 -3.87 -7.09 11.92
CA ASP A 88 -4.86 -7.75 11.07
C ASP A 88 -4.60 -7.47 9.59
N VAL A 89 -4.23 -6.24 9.25
CA VAL A 89 -3.99 -5.85 7.87
C VAL A 89 -2.75 -4.96 7.76
N LEU A 90 -1.84 -5.34 6.87
CA LEU A 90 -0.74 -4.49 6.43
C LEU A 90 -1.08 -3.90 5.06
N VAL A 91 -0.99 -2.58 4.91
CA VAL A 91 -1.19 -1.89 3.63
C VAL A 91 0.10 -1.20 3.19
N ASP A 92 0.79 -1.81 2.23
CA ASP A 92 2.00 -1.29 1.61
C ASP A 92 1.63 -0.33 0.49
N SER A 93 1.54 0.96 0.80
CA SER A 93 1.19 2.01 -0.16
C SER A 93 2.29 3.03 -0.39
N ALA A 94 3.25 3.16 0.52
CA ALA A 94 4.38 4.06 0.33
C ALA A 94 5.25 3.63 -0.86
N GLY A 95 5.73 4.61 -1.61
CA GLY A 95 6.60 4.39 -2.75
C GLY A 95 6.99 5.70 -3.43
N ILE A 96 7.96 5.65 -4.31
CA ILE A 96 8.39 6.78 -5.14
C ILE A 96 8.47 6.35 -6.62
N ASN A 97 8.34 7.30 -7.54
CA ASN A 97 8.42 7.03 -8.98
C ASN A 97 9.75 7.49 -9.60
N ARG A 98 10.54 8.22 -8.82
CA ARG A 98 11.87 8.71 -9.18
C ARG A 98 12.64 9.12 -7.93
N SER A 99 13.95 9.21 -8.03
CA SER A 99 14.79 9.74 -6.96
C SER A 99 14.37 11.16 -6.55
N PRO A 100 14.38 11.50 -5.27
CA PRO A 100 14.20 12.87 -4.81
C PRO A 100 15.40 13.77 -5.22
N ASN A 101 16.59 13.20 -5.48
CA ASN A 101 17.73 13.92 -6.03
C ASN A 101 17.53 14.13 -7.53
N LYS A 102 17.32 15.39 -7.94
CA LYS A 102 17.09 15.76 -9.35
C LYS A 102 18.33 15.53 -10.24
N ASN A 103 19.52 15.45 -9.65
CA ASN A 103 20.79 15.22 -10.34
C ASN A 103 21.22 13.75 -10.30
N ALA A 104 20.37 12.85 -9.82
CA ALA A 104 20.66 11.43 -9.76
C ALA A 104 20.96 10.87 -11.15
N THR A 105 22.04 10.11 -11.25
CA THR A 105 22.33 9.29 -12.43
C THR A 105 21.23 8.25 -12.66
N PHE A 106 21.21 7.65 -13.83
CA PHE A 106 20.24 6.60 -14.14
C PHE A 106 20.27 5.43 -13.13
N ARG A 107 21.48 5.00 -12.72
CA ARG A 107 21.67 3.95 -11.70
C ARG A 107 21.16 4.39 -10.33
N GLU A 108 21.50 5.57 -9.88
CA GLU A 108 21.05 6.11 -8.58
C GLU A 108 19.53 6.28 -8.53
N ASN A 109 18.89 6.64 -9.66
CA ASN A 109 17.44 6.70 -9.75
C ASN A 109 16.82 5.31 -9.56
N TYR A 110 17.38 4.26 -10.19
CA TYR A 110 16.94 2.87 -9.94
C TYR A 110 17.14 2.47 -8.49
N GLN A 111 18.32 2.69 -7.93
CA GLN A 111 18.62 2.35 -6.54
C GLN A 111 17.61 2.98 -5.59
N SER A 112 17.38 4.30 -5.70
CA SER A 112 16.45 5.02 -4.82
C SER A 112 15.00 4.48 -4.93
N VAL A 113 14.54 4.24 -6.16
CA VAL A 113 13.16 3.75 -6.36
C VAL A 113 12.99 2.32 -5.86
N PHE A 114 13.97 1.45 -6.12
CA PHE A 114 13.92 0.05 -5.67
C PHE A 114 14.10 -0.05 -4.16
N GLU A 115 14.96 0.75 -3.57
CA GLU A 115 15.15 0.81 -2.11
C GLU A 115 13.82 1.07 -1.39
N THR A 116 13.14 2.15 -1.76
CA THR A 116 11.86 2.48 -1.14
C THR A 116 10.74 1.53 -1.54
N SER A 117 10.60 1.25 -2.86
CA SER A 117 9.34 0.66 -3.40
C SER A 117 9.38 -0.86 -3.52
N VAL A 118 10.54 -1.50 -3.40
CA VAL A 118 10.72 -2.96 -3.52
C VAL A 118 11.36 -3.54 -2.28
N PHE A 119 12.58 -3.10 -1.92
CA PHE A 119 13.31 -3.67 -0.79
C PHE A 119 12.63 -3.32 0.53
N GLY A 120 12.27 -2.05 0.75
CA GLY A 120 11.53 -1.66 1.94
C GLY A 120 10.18 -2.37 2.08
N VAL A 121 9.45 -2.59 0.98
CA VAL A 121 8.20 -3.38 0.99
C VAL A 121 8.46 -4.84 1.36
N SER A 122 9.56 -5.42 0.85
CA SER A 122 9.95 -6.80 1.19
C SER A 122 10.28 -6.93 2.68
N VAL A 123 11.06 -6.00 3.23
CA VAL A 123 11.42 -5.97 4.66
C VAL A 123 10.17 -5.74 5.53
N MET A 124 9.25 -4.87 5.12
CA MET A 124 7.95 -4.68 5.79
C MET A 124 7.18 -5.99 5.89
N ASN A 125 7.03 -6.69 4.77
CA ASN A 125 6.27 -7.94 4.73
C ASN A 125 6.89 -8.99 5.66
N ASP A 126 8.20 -9.18 5.63
CA ASP A 126 8.91 -10.13 6.49
C ASP A 126 8.77 -9.76 7.98
N THR A 127 9.02 -8.49 8.31
CA THR A 127 9.00 -7.98 9.68
C THR A 127 7.62 -8.06 10.33
N PHE A 128 6.55 -7.74 9.58
CA PHE A 128 5.19 -7.73 10.11
C PHE A 128 4.46 -9.05 9.99
N LEU A 129 4.93 -10.00 9.19
CA LEU A 129 4.30 -11.31 9.02
C LEU A 129 4.07 -12.07 10.35
N PRO A 130 4.98 -12.08 11.33
CA PRO A 130 4.72 -12.71 12.63
C PRO A 130 3.51 -12.09 13.37
N LEU A 131 3.29 -10.78 13.24
CA LEU A 131 2.14 -10.10 13.85
C LEU A 131 0.84 -10.42 13.10
N ILE A 132 0.91 -10.57 11.76
CA ILE A 132 -0.25 -10.99 10.95
C ILE A 132 -0.62 -12.43 11.29
N ARG A 133 0.36 -13.31 11.47
CA ARG A 133 0.15 -14.71 11.93
C ARG A 133 -0.49 -14.77 13.32
N ALA A 134 -0.13 -13.84 14.20
CA ALA A 134 -0.71 -13.76 15.55
C ALA A 134 -2.18 -13.30 15.55
N SER A 135 -2.65 -12.64 14.49
CA SER A 135 -4.03 -12.23 14.34
C SER A 135 -4.98 -13.44 14.25
N LYS A 136 -6.14 -13.31 14.90
CA LYS A 136 -7.28 -14.24 14.77
C LYS A 136 -8.39 -13.69 13.87
N HIS A 137 -8.16 -12.54 13.25
CA HIS A 137 -9.14 -11.95 12.34
C HIS A 137 -9.28 -12.79 11.06
N PRO A 138 -10.50 -13.14 10.63
CA PRO A 138 -10.71 -14.01 9.47
C PRO A 138 -10.24 -13.40 8.15
N ARG A 139 -10.09 -12.08 8.10
CA ARG A 139 -9.65 -11.32 6.93
C ARG A 139 -8.25 -10.73 7.10
N ARG A 140 -7.39 -11.39 7.89
CA ARG A 140 -5.99 -10.99 8.01
C ARG A 140 -5.30 -11.11 6.66
N ARG A 141 -4.60 -10.06 6.22
CA ARG A 141 -4.03 -9.99 4.87
C ARG A 141 -2.94 -8.93 4.73
N ILE A 142 -2.23 -9.00 3.62
CA ILE A 142 -1.34 -7.93 3.14
C ILE A 142 -2.01 -7.31 1.92
N VAL A 143 -2.01 -5.99 1.81
CA VAL A 143 -2.50 -5.24 0.65
C VAL A 143 -1.33 -4.45 0.10
N THR A 144 -0.97 -4.68 -1.16
CA THR A 144 0.14 -3.98 -1.79
C THR A 144 -0.35 -3.09 -2.93
N VAL A 145 -0.12 -1.79 -2.80
CA VAL A 145 -0.48 -0.82 -3.85
C VAL A 145 0.53 -0.88 -4.98
N THR A 146 0.08 -1.40 -6.10
CA THR A 146 0.83 -1.51 -7.34
C THR A 146 0.35 -0.52 -8.40
N SER A 147 0.63 -0.80 -9.66
CA SER A 147 0.19 -0.02 -10.81
C SER A 147 -0.01 -0.94 -12.02
N GLY A 148 -0.98 -0.62 -12.86
CA GLY A 148 -1.10 -1.23 -14.18
C GLY A 148 0.17 -1.07 -15.04
N LEU A 149 0.99 -0.07 -14.74
CA LEU A 149 2.29 0.13 -15.42
C LEU A 149 3.31 -0.98 -15.16
N GLY A 150 3.15 -1.75 -14.08
CA GLY A 150 3.97 -2.93 -13.80
C GLY A 150 3.46 -4.22 -14.49
N MET A 151 2.43 -4.16 -15.31
CA MET A 151 1.84 -5.32 -15.98
C MET A 151 2.31 -5.41 -17.44
N PHE A 152 2.77 -6.58 -17.87
CA PHE A 152 3.20 -6.83 -19.25
C PHE A 152 2.05 -6.60 -20.25
N GLY A 153 0.84 -7.09 -19.94
CA GLY A 153 -0.32 -6.88 -20.79
C GLY A 153 -0.61 -5.40 -21.06
N VAL A 154 -0.49 -4.54 -20.04
CA VAL A 154 -0.65 -3.08 -20.22
C VAL A 154 0.49 -2.50 -21.04
N ALA A 155 1.72 -2.95 -20.84
CA ALA A 155 2.89 -2.46 -21.54
C ALA A 155 2.86 -2.79 -23.04
N LEU A 156 2.38 -3.98 -23.40
CA LEU A 156 2.43 -4.53 -24.75
C LEU A 156 1.13 -4.32 -25.58
N THR A 157 0.03 -3.94 -24.95
CA THR A 157 -1.23 -3.67 -25.63
C THR A 157 -1.19 -2.32 -26.34
N GLU A 158 -1.15 -2.32 -27.68
CA GLU A 158 -1.03 -1.09 -28.50
C GLU A 158 -2.17 -0.07 -28.26
N THR A 159 -3.37 -0.55 -27.97
CA THR A 159 -4.55 0.28 -27.66
C THR A 159 -4.50 0.89 -26.27
N SER A 160 -3.65 0.39 -25.37
CA SER A 160 -3.50 0.96 -24.03
C SER A 160 -2.88 2.36 -24.12
N LEU A 161 -3.46 3.30 -23.37
CA LEU A 161 -2.89 4.65 -23.18
C LEU A 161 -1.52 4.61 -22.49
N TYR A 162 -1.25 3.54 -21.76
CA TYR A 162 -0.04 3.34 -20.95
C TYR A 162 0.89 2.29 -21.53
N ASN A 163 0.77 1.99 -22.82
CA ASN A 163 1.72 1.10 -23.49
C ASN A 163 3.14 1.70 -23.50
N ILE A 164 4.14 0.82 -23.70
CA ILE A 164 5.55 1.22 -23.57
C ILE A 164 6.01 2.20 -24.64
N TRP A 165 5.35 2.24 -25.80
CA TRP A 165 5.68 3.16 -26.88
C TRP A 165 5.22 4.59 -26.63
N LYS A 166 4.12 4.79 -25.87
CA LYS A 166 3.54 6.09 -25.57
C LYS A 166 3.94 6.62 -24.21
N TYR A 167 4.10 5.74 -23.20
CA TYR A 167 4.29 6.13 -21.80
C TYR A 167 5.50 5.41 -21.19
N GLN A 168 6.66 6.04 -21.35
CA GLN A 168 7.94 5.49 -20.88
C GLN A 168 8.29 6.06 -19.50
N ILE A 169 8.29 5.24 -18.48
CA ILE A 169 8.85 5.50 -17.15
C ILE A 169 9.49 4.22 -16.62
N PRO A 170 10.61 3.78 -17.20
CA PRO A 170 11.14 2.44 -17.01
C PRO A 170 11.42 2.11 -15.54
N VAL A 171 12.01 3.02 -14.78
CA VAL A 171 12.36 2.80 -13.38
C VAL A 171 11.11 2.44 -12.54
N TYR A 172 10.05 3.22 -12.68
CA TYR A 172 8.80 2.98 -11.97
C TYR A 172 8.09 1.71 -12.43
N ARG A 173 8.01 1.48 -13.77
CA ARG A 173 7.43 0.25 -14.31
C ARG A 173 8.12 -0.98 -13.73
N ASN A 174 9.44 -1.02 -13.79
CA ASN A 174 10.23 -2.15 -13.32
C ASN A 174 10.06 -2.37 -11.80
N SER A 175 9.98 -1.30 -11.01
CA SER A 175 9.73 -1.44 -9.57
C SER A 175 8.34 -2.04 -9.30
N LYS A 176 7.30 -1.65 -10.06
CA LYS A 176 5.95 -2.21 -9.89
C LYS A 176 5.81 -3.62 -10.43
N SER A 177 6.56 -4.01 -11.47
CA SER A 177 6.67 -5.42 -11.88
C SER A 177 7.34 -6.27 -10.79
N ALA A 178 8.41 -5.75 -10.16
CA ALA A 178 9.07 -6.44 -9.05
C ALA A 178 8.12 -6.61 -7.85
N VAL A 179 7.33 -5.58 -7.51
CA VAL A 179 6.32 -5.65 -6.45
C VAL A 179 5.21 -6.66 -6.80
N ASN A 180 4.80 -6.74 -8.06
CA ASN A 180 3.79 -7.71 -8.48
C ASN A 180 4.26 -9.15 -8.26
N ILE A 181 5.48 -9.49 -8.69
CA ILE A 181 6.00 -10.86 -8.48
C ILE A 181 6.28 -11.14 -6.99
N LEU A 182 6.80 -10.18 -6.23
CA LEU A 182 6.96 -10.30 -4.77
C LEU A 182 5.63 -10.68 -4.10
N SER A 183 4.55 -9.96 -4.41
CA SER A 183 3.22 -10.20 -3.86
C SER A 183 2.64 -11.55 -4.30
N THR A 184 2.92 -11.97 -5.53
CA THR A 184 2.52 -13.28 -6.05
C THR A 184 3.19 -14.40 -5.26
N VAL A 185 4.51 -14.31 -5.06
CA VAL A 185 5.28 -15.29 -4.28
C VAL A 185 4.75 -15.37 -2.85
N ASN A 186 4.57 -14.22 -2.18
CA ASN A 186 4.03 -14.17 -0.82
C ASN A 186 2.64 -14.81 -0.73
N THR A 187 1.74 -14.49 -1.66
CA THR A 187 0.39 -15.08 -1.68
C THR A 187 0.42 -16.61 -1.82
N ILE A 188 1.32 -17.15 -2.65
CA ILE A 188 1.45 -18.60 -2.83
C ILE A 188 2.02 -19.25 -1.57
N MET A 189 3.08 -18.67 -1.00
CA MET A 189 3.72 -19.18 0.21
C MET A 189 2.81 -19.17 1.44
N LEU A 190 1.90 -18.20 1.52
CA LEU A 190 1.00 -18.00 2.67
C LEU A 190 -0.41 -18.55 2.45
N ARG A 191 -0.64 -19.30 1.36
CA ARG A 191 -1.95 -19.84 1.00
C ARG A 191 -2.55 -20.72 2.09
N ASP A 192 -1.79 -21.67 2.60
CA ASP A 192 -2.26 -22.63 3.62
C ASP A 192 -2.53 -21.95 4.97
N GLU A 193 -1.94 -20.76 5.19
CA GLU A 193 -2.20 -19.94 6.36
C GLU A 193 -3.43 -19.04 6.19
N ASN A 194 -4.05 -19.03 5.02
CA ASN A 194 -5.15 -18.12 4.64
C ASN A 194 -4.79 -16.63 4.81
N ILE A 195 -3.58 -16.25 4.37
CA ILE A 195 -3.07 -14.88 4.39
C ILE A 195 -2.76 -14.45 2.94
N PRO A 196 -3.72 -13.91 2.18
CA PRO A 196 -3.45 -13.42 0.83
C PRO A 196 -2.63 -12.12 0.87
N THR A 197 -1.76 -11.95 -0.12
CA THR A 197 -1.23 -10.64 -0.50
C THR A 197 -2.04 -10.14 -1.69
N VAL A 198 -2.85 -9.11 -1.45
CA VAL A 198 -3.78 -8.55 -2.45
C VAL A 198 -3.12 -7.39 -3.15
N LEU A 199 -3.05 -7.46 -4.48
CA LEU A 199 -2.58 -6.34 -5.28
C LEU A 199 -3.72 -5.35 -5.56
N VAL A 200 -3.40 -4.06 -5.49
CA VAL A 200 -4.35 -2.97 -5.77
C VAL A 200 -3.75 -2.01 -6.78
N LYS A 201 -4.45 -1.74 -7.88
CA LYS A 201 -4.10 -0.71 -8.88
C LYS A 201 -5.15 0.41 -8.86
N PRO A 202 -4.91 1.52 -8.14
CA PRO A 202 -5.92 2.56 -7.90
C PRO A 202 -6.27 3.41 -9.13
N GLY A 203 -5.54 3.23 -10.24
CA GLY A 203 -5.64 4.05 -11.44
C GLY A 203 -4.69 5.25 -11.42
N TYR A 204 -4.71 6.06 -12.48
CA TYR A 204 -3.89 7.27 -12.59
C TYR A 204 -4.58 8.45 -11.93
N CYS A 205 -4.35 8.59 -10.65
CA CYS A 205 -5.02 9.58 -9.80
C CYS A 205 -4.27 10.91 -9.76
N ARG A 206 -5.03 12.00 -9.63
CA ARG A 206 -4.54 13.37 -9.53
C ARG A 206 -3.96 13.62 -8.14
N THR A 207 -2.69 13.30 -7.96
CA THR A 207 -1.93 13.45 -6.72
C THR A 207 -0.55 14.05 -6.98
N ALA A 208 0.10 14.53 -5.94
CA ALA A 208 1.48 15.01 -6.01
C ALA A 208 2.48 13.96 -6.51
N PHE A 209 2.19 12.67 -6.33
CA PHE A 209 3.00 11.58 -6.83
C PHE A 209 3.15 11.59 -8.36
N GLY A 210 2.09 11.89 -9.09
CA GLY A 210 2.06 12.04 -10.55
C GLY A 210 2.17 13.49 -11.04
N GLY A 211 2.56 14.45 -10.17
CA GLY A 211 2.60 15.86 -10.53
C GLY A 211 1.21 16.43 -10.88
N TYR A 212 0.16 15.87 -10.28
CA TYR A 212 -1.25 16.24 -10.50
C TYR A 212 -1.77 16.02 -11.94
N SER A 213 -1.04 15.28 -12.77
CA SER A 213 -1.43 15.02 -14.16
C SER A 213 -2.40 13.84 -14.35
N GLY A 214 -2.76 13.17 -13.26
CA GLY A 214 -3.78 12.11 -13.29
C GLY A 214 -5.15 12.62 -13.66
N HIS A 215 -5.94 11.79 -14.35
CA HIS A 215 -7.31 12.12 -14.79
C HIS A 215 -8.38 11.63 -13.81
N LYS A 216 -8.03 10.76 -12.87
CA LYS A 216 -8.93 10.23 -11.85
C LYS A 216 -8.77 10.99 -10.53
N ASP A 217 -9.88 11.23 -9.84
CA ASP A 217 -9.83 11.87 -8.53
C ASP A 217 -9.16 10.97 -7.49
N ALA A 218 -8.35 11.57 -6.62
CA ALA A 218 -7.60 10.85 -5.59
C ALA A 218 -8.51 10.09 -4.62
N GLU A 219 -9.70 10.63 -4.34
CA GLU A 219 -10.73 9.99 -3.50
C GLU A 219 -11.14 8.62 -4.03
N LEU A 220 -11.37 8.51 -5.35
CA LEU A 220 -11.76 7.24 -5.98
C LEU A 220 -10.65 6.19 -5.84
N GLY A 221 -9.38 6.60 -6.02
CA GLY A 221 -8.24 5.71 -5.81
C GLY A 221 -8.07 5.30 -4.35
N GLY A 222 -8.30 6.23 -3.41
CA GLY A 222 -8.31 5.97 -1.99
C GLY A 222 -9.38 4.96 -1.58
N LYS A 223 -10.58 5.08 -2.13
CA LYS A 223 -11.68 4.12 -1.90
C LYS A 223 -11.30 2.69 -2.26
N VAL A 224 -10.60 2.48 -3.37
CA VAL A 224 -10.16 1.14 -3.78
C VAL A 224 -9.19 0.54 -2.77
N ILE A 225 -8.22 1.33 -2.28
CA ILE A 225 -7.27 0.89 -1.26
C ILE A 225 -7.99 0.54 0.04
N ALA A 226 -8.89 1.41 0.51
CA ALA A 226 -9.64 1.21 1.73
C ALA A 226 -10.49 -0.08 1.66
N ARG A 227 -11.22 -0.28 0.57
CA ARG A 227 -12.03 -1.48 0.34
C ARG A 227 -11.18 -2.75 0.32
N ALA A 228 -10.04 -2.74 -0.36
CA ALA A 228 -9.11 -3.87 -0.38
C ALA A 228 -8.62 -4.28 1.03
N ALA A 229 -8.48 -3.31 1.92
CA ALA A 229 -8.06 -3.57 3.30
C ALA A 229 -9.13 -4.29 4.12
N VAL A 230 -10.43 -4.03 3.89
CA VAL A 230 -11.49 -4.46 4.81
C VAL A 230 -12.63 -5.27 4.19
N GLU A 231 -12.79 -5.26 2.86
CA GLU A 231 -13.86 -5.98 2.15
C GLU A 231 -13.36 -7.31 1.55
N GLY A 232 -14.31 -8.16 1.16
CA GLY A 232 -14.06 -9.45 0.52
C GLY A 232 -13.55 -10.53 1.48
N GLU A 233 -13.82 -11.78 1.13
CA GLU A 233 -13.28 -12.93 1.86
C GLU A 233 -11.91 -13.32 1.31
N ASN A 234 -11.00 -13.75 2.17
CA ASN A 234 -9.63 -14.07 1.77
C ASN A 234 -9.56 -15.08 0.62
N LYS A 235 -10.41 -16.11 0.64
CA LYS A 235 -10.47 -17.14 -0.41
C LYS A 235 -10.72 -16.59 -1.81
N ASP A 236 -11.42 -15.45 -1.92
CA ASP A 236 -11.76 -14.81 -3.19
C ASP A 236 -10.69 -13.81 -3.65
N LEU A 237 -9.68 -13.56 -2.81
CA LEU A 237 -8.64 -12.57 -3.04
C LEU A 237 -7.27 -13.17 -3.40
N PHE A 238 -7.11 -14.49 -3.28
CA PHE A 238 -5.85 -15.13 -3.68
C PHE A 238 -5.60 -14.97 -5.17
N LEU A 239 -4.40 -14.49 -5.53
CA LEU A 239 -3.99 -14.22 -6.92
C LEU A 239 -4.94 -13.27 -7.66
N LYS A 240 -5.53 -12.31 -6.95
CA LYS A 240 -6.37 -11.27 -7.55
C LYS A 240 -5.71 -9.90 -7.43
N ILE A 241 -5.92 -9.09 -8.45
CA ILE A 241 -5.64 -7.67 -8.43
C ILE A 241 -6.98 -6.91 -8.40
N ILE A 242 -7.12 -6.00 -7.47
CA ILE A 242 -8.27 -5.11 -7.41
C ILE A 242 -7.94 -3.90 -8.26
N ASP A 243 -8.73 -3.69 -9.31
CA ASP A 243 -8.53 -2.58 -10.23
C ASP A 243 -9.12 -1.27 -9.72
N ASP A 244 -8.96 -0.23 -10.50
CA ASP A 244 -9.40 1.11 -10.17
C ASP A 244 -10.92 1.33 -10.21
N GLU A 245 -11.68 0.33 -10.65
CA GLU A 245 -13.13 0.26 -10.52
C GLU A 245 -13.57 -0.62 -9.33
N GLY A 246 -12.61 -1.21 -8.62
CA GLY A 246 -12.85 -2.13 -7.51
C GLY A 246 -13.24 -3.54 -7.96
N LYS A 247 -13.02 -3.87 -9.23
CA LYS A 247 -13.24 -5.22 -9.76
C LYS A 247 -12.05 -6.12 -9.48
N HIS A 248 -12.33 -7.39 -9.23
CA HIS A 248 -11.30 -8.41 -9.06
C HIS A 248 -10.91 -8.95 -10.44
N ALA A 249 -9.70 -8.63 -10.88
CA ALA A 249 -9.11 -9.19 -12.09
C ALA A 249 -8.12 -10.29 -11.73
N GLU A 250 -7.90 -11.23 -12.64
CA GLU A 250 -6.81 -12.19 -12.50
C GLU A 250 -5.46 -11.51 -12.73
N PHE A 251 -4.39 -12.10 -12.18
CA PHE A 251 -3.04 -11.68 -12.51
C PHE A 251 -2.82 -11.90 -14.01
N GLY A 252 -3.00 -10.83 -14.80
CA GLY A 252 -2.62 -10.81 -16.20
C GLY A 252 -1.13 -10.45 -16.31
N TRP A 253 -0.39 -11.26 -17.05
CA TRP A 253 0.99 -10.97 -17.45
C TRP A 253 1.03 -9.94 -18.57
#